data_d03d2dfe366dea8ccf676cdc013faffc
#
_entry.id   d03d2dfe366dea8ccf676cdc013faffc
#
_cell.length_a   1.000
_cell.length_b   1.000
_cell.length_c   1.000
_cell.angle_alpha   90.00
_cell.angle_beta   90.00
_cell.angle_gamma   90.00
#
_symmetry.space_group_name_H-M   'P 1'
#
loop_
_entity.id
_entity.type
_entity.pdbx_description
1 polymer ?
#
loop_
_entity_poly.entity_id
_entity_poly.type
_entity_poly.pdbx_seq_one_letter_code
_entity_poly.pdbx_strand_id
1 'polypeptide(L)'
;MSDLLNVEQNKILTSESNTLTRIVFYRTLTNIFSVIAICFLVILARRIDYIFLGNNIGEMSVIELSQLFMLVITVMSFYRLISITSLKSSSILVLGFFTVLMIRESDGFFDHISHGFWVYPALIVTFFSIAYAIKNGNVIRSLAQLLRIPSMQALVCSTVLLLVFSRLYGISDFWKVVMGDFYIRDVKNISEETIELLFYCLIALNAFKTHSSLRFKCSN
;
A
#
# COMPACT_ATOMS: atom_id res chain seq x y z
N MET A 1 35.29 -22.79 38.36
CA MET A 1 33.95 -23.12 37.89
C MET A 1 33.18 -21.89 37.45
N SER A 2 33.27 -20.73 38.15
CA SER A 2 32.67 -19.45 37.77
C SER A 2 33.17 -18.89 36.44
N ASP A 3 34.48 -18.99 36.17
CA ASP A 3 35.11 -18.43 34.96
C ASP A 3 34.70 -19.19 33.67
N LEU A 4 34.54 -20.51 33.76
CA LEU A 4 34.04 -21.32 32.63
C LEU A 4 32.58 -20.99 32.28
N LEU A 5 31.72 -20.76 33.27
CA LEU A 5 30.35 -20.36 33.09
C LEU A 5 30.26 -18.96 32.44
N ASN A 6 31.11 -18.02 32.84
CA ASN A 6 31.17 -16.67 32.25
C ASN A 6 31.65 -16.70 30.80
N VAL A 7 32.62 -17.54 30.44
CA VAL A 7 33.10 -17.70 29.07
C VAL A 7 32.04 -18.31 28.16
N GLU A 8 31.31 -19.31 28.65
CA GLU A 8 30.24 -19.96 27.89
C GLU A 8 29.04 -19.02 27.68
N GLN A 9 28.66 -18.27 28.70
CA GLN A 9 27.62 -17.25 28.65
C GLN A 9 27.95 -16.12 27.66
N ASN A 10 29.18 -15.63 27.66
CA ASN A 10 29.65 -14.64 26.68
C ASN A 10 29.67 -15.18 25.26
N LYS A 11 29.96 -16.44 25.04
CA LYS A 11 29.95 -17.09 23.72
C LYS A 11 28.54 -17.23 23.18
N ILE A 12 27.58 -17.54 24.04
CA ILE A 12 26.14 -17.60 23.68
C ILE A 12 25.63 -16.20 23.31
N LEU A 13 25.91 -15.19 24.14
CA LEU A 13 25.49 -13.79 23.88
C LEU A 13 26.08 -13.23 22.59
N THR A 14 27.34 -13.52 22.28
CA THR A 14 27.95 -13.09 21.00
C THR A 14 27.37 -13.82 19.80
N SER A 15 27.05 -15.10 19.94
CA SER A 15 26.38 -15.89 18.87
C SER A 15 24.98 -15.37 18.58
N GLU A 16 24.16 -15.07 19.60
CA GLU A 16 22.83 -14.48 19.45
C GLU A 16 22.90 -13.09 18.82
N SER A 17 23.82 -12.24 19.25
CA SER A 17 24.04 -10.90 18.69
C SER A 17 24.38 -10.96 17.20
N ASN A 18 25.28 -11.88 16.81
CA ASN A 18 25.64 -12.05 15.39
C ASN A 18 24.48 -12.55 14.55
N THR A 19 23.65 -13.44 15.10
CA THR A 19 22.46 -13.96 14.40
C THR A 19 21.43 -12.86 14.20
N LEU A 20 21.15 -12.05 15.22
CA LEU A 20 20.27 -10.90 15.14
C LEU A 20 20.76 -9.87 14.10
N THR A 21 22.05 -9.57 14.11
CA THR A 21 22.68 -8.63 13.17
C THR A 21 22.50 -9.11 11.72
N ARG A 22 22.72 -10.40 11.46
CA ARG A 22 22.50 -11.00 10.12
C ARG A 22 21.05 -10.90 9.70
N ILE A 23 20.10 -11.21 10.58
CA ILE A 23 18.65 -11.13 10.27
C ILE A 23 18.25 -9.69 9.90
N VAL A 24 18.70 -8.71 10.69
CA VAL A 24 18.43 -7.28 10.41
C VAL A 24 19.02 -6.87 9.07
N PHE A 25 20.25 -7.25 8.79
CA PHE A 25 20.93 -6.92 7.54
C PHE A 25 20.21 -7.52 6.31
N TYR A 26 19.88 -8.81 6.33
CA TYR A 26 19.12 -9.46 5.25
C TYR A 26 17.73 -8.83 5.06
N ARG A 27 17.04 -8.50 6.15
CA ARG A 27 15.74 -7.82 6.08
C ARG A 27 15.85 -6.44 5.42
N THR A 28 16.88 -5.68 5.76
CA THR A 28 17.15 -4.36 5.17
C THR A 28 17.49 -4.48 3.69
N LEU A 29 18.37 -5.41 3.31
CA LEU A 29 18.66 -5.68 1.90
C LEU A 29 17.42 -6.06 1.11
N THR A 30 16.59 -6.98 1.62
CA THR A 30 15.33 -7.37 0.96
C THR A 30 14.41 -6.17 0.77
N ASN A 31 14.34 -5.26 1.75
CA ASN A 31 13.56 -4.03 1.62
C ASN A 31 14.09 -3.12 0.52
N ILE A 32 15.42 -2.92 0.46
CA ILE A 32 16.06 -2.10 -0.59
C ILE A 32 15.79 -2.69 -1.98
N PHE A 33 16.03 -4.00 -2.16
CA PHE A 33 15.75 -4.66 -3.43
C PHE A 33 14.28 -4.61 -3.82
N SER A 34 13.36 -4.71 -2.85
CA SER A 34 11.91 -4.58 -3.11
C SER A 34 11.57 -3.18 -3.64
N VAL A 35 12.14 -2.13 -3.06
CA VAL A 35 11.91 -0.76 -3.52
C VAL A 35 12.49 -0.53 -4.90
N ILE A 36 13.71 -1.00 -5.16
CA ILE A 36 14.33 -0.92 -6.50
C ILE A 36 13.48 -1.65 -7.55
N ALA A 37 12.99 -2.84 -7.23
CA ALA A 37 12.13 -3.62 -8.12
C ALA A 37 10.81 -2.89 -8.41
N ILE A 38 10.21 -2.25 -7.41
CA ILE A 38 9.00 -1.42 -7.58
C ILE A 38 9.30 -0.24 -8.53
N CYS A 39 10.38 0.50 -8.31
CA CYS A 39 10.75 1.61 -9.18
C CYS A 39 10.94 1.15 -10.63
N PHE A 40 11.60 0.01 -10.81
CA PHE A 40 11.80 -0.57 -12.15
C PHE A 40 10.45 -0.97 -12.78
N LEU A 41 9.55 -1.61 -12.03
CA LEU A 41 8.23 -2.02 -12.49
C LEU A 41 7.39 -0.82 -12.92
N VAL A 42 7.39 0.25 -12.14
CA VAL A 42 6.66 1.50 -12.45
C VAL A 42 7.19 2.14 -13.74
N ILE A 43 8.52 2.22 -13.90
CA ILE A 43 9.14 2.75 -15.11
C ILE A 43 8.81 1.87 -16.32
N LEU A 44 8.81 0.55 -16.14
CA LEU A 44 8.49 -0.41 -17.21
C LEU A 44 7.02 -0.30 -17.64
N ALA A 45 6.08 -0.26 -16.69
CA ALA A 45 4.65 -0.08 -16.98
C ALA A 45 4.41 1.19 -17.80
N ARG A 46 5.00 2.31 -17.38
CA ARG A 46 4.94 3.57 -18.13
C ARG A 46 5.53 3.48 -19.53
N ARG A 47 6.67 2.78 -19.69
CA ARG A 47 7.28 2.61 -21.03
C ARG A 47 6.41 1.76 -21.94
N ILE A 48 5.74 0.75 -21.42
CA ILE A 48 4.83 -0.08 -22.21
C ILE A 48 3.66 0.77 -22.70
N ASP A 49 3.01 1.55 -21.84
CA ASP A 49 1.90 2.41 -22.24
C ASP A 49 2.30 3.41 -23.34
N TYR A 50 3.43 4.09 -23.18
CA TYR A 50 3.78 5.22 -24.03
C TYR A 50 4.46 4.82 -25.33
N ILE A 51 5.36 3.80 -25.30
CA ILE A 51 6.18 3.43 -26.43
C ILE A 51 5.52 2.32 -27.26
N PHE A 52 4.91 1.33 -26.60
CA PHE A 52 4.39 0.15 -27.31
C PHE A 52 2.92 0.27 -27.65
N LEU A 53 2.10 0.85 -26.78
CA LEU A 53 0.65 0.96 -27.01
C LEU A 53 0.28 2.28 -27.69
N GLY A 54 1.17 3.29 -27.69
CA GLY A 54 0.90 4.60 -28.30
C GLY A 54 -0.34 5.27 -27.70
N ASN A 55 -0.78 4.80 -26.54
CA ASN A 55 -2.00 5.25 -25.89
C ASN A 55 -1.77 6.64 -25.29
N ASN A 56 -2.44 7.60 -25.88
CA ASN A 56 -2.86 8.77 -25.13
C ASN A 56 -3.78 8.25 -24.04
N ILE A 57 -3.32 8.27 -22.81
CA ILE A 57 -3.98 8.00 -21.52
C ILE A 57 -5.49 7.76 -21.69
N GLY A 58 -5.88 6.51 -21.99
CA GLY A 58 -7.27 6.08 -22.09
C GLY A 58 -7.60 5.17 -20.92
N GLU A 59 -8.86 4.97 -20.64
CA GLU A 59 -9.46 4.22 -19.52
C GLU A 59 -9.03 2.74 -19.40
N MET A 60 -8.00 2.28 -20.13
CA MET A 60 -7.40 0.93 -20.10
C MET A 60 -5.88 0.99 -20.25
N SER A 61 -5.23 1.89 -19.54
CA SER A 61 -3.77 1.94 -19.52
C SER A 61 -3.18 0.81 -18.65
N VAL A 62 -1.96 0.36 -18.97
CA VAL A 62 -1.25 -0.63 -18.14
C VAL A 62 -1.01 -0.07 -16.74
N ILE A 63 -0.85 1.25 -16.62
CA ILE A 63 -0.70 1.92 -15.33
C ILE A 63 -1.95 1.76 -14.48
N GLU A 64 -3.14 2.09 -15.00
CA GLU A 64 -4.41 1.96 -14.26
C GLU A 64 -4.72 0.51 -13.88
N LEU A 65 -4.51 -0.42 -14.82
CA LEU A 65 -4.69 -1.84 -14.52
C LEU A 65 -3.72 -2.31 -13.44
N SER A 66 -2.48 -1.81 -13.44
CA SER A 66 -1.48 -2.11 -12.40
C SER A 66 -1.87 -1.53 -11.05
N GLN A 67 -2.45 -0.32 -11.00
CA GLN A 67 -2.96 0.31 -9.77
C GLN A 67 -4.09 -0.53 -9.17
N LEU A 68 -5.07 -0.94 -9.98
CA LEU A 68 -6.15 -1.83 -9.55
C LEU A 68 -5.62 -3.17 -9.04
N PHE A 69 -4.64 -3.75 -9.72
CA PHE A 69 -4.01 -5.01 -9.29
C PHE A 69 -3.32 -4.87 -7.93
N MET A 70 -2.61 -3.77 -7.68
CA MET A 70 -1.98 -3.50 -6.38
C MET A 70 -3.03 -3.29 -5.28
N LEU A 71 -4.15 -2.65 -5.59
CA LEU A 71 -5.27 -2.53 -4.65
C LEU A 71 -5.91 -3.89 -4.33
N VAL A 72 -6.07 -4.78 -5.32
CA VAL A 72 -6.55 -6.15 -5.08
C VAL A 72 -5.62 -6.89 -4.12
N ILE A 73 -4.29 -6.81 -4.30
CA ILE A 73 -3.31 -7.42 -3.37
C ILE A 73 -3.49 -6.87 -1.96
N THR A 74 -3.70 -5.55 -1.84
CA THR A 74 -3.90 -4.87 -0.56
C THR A 74 -5.18 -5.36 0.12
N VAL A 75 -6.30 -5.35 -0.58
CA VAL A 75 -7.61 -5.82 -0.12
C VAL A 75 -7.53 -7.29 0.32
N MET A 76 -6.94 -8.16 -0.48
CA MET A 76 -6.77 -9.59 -0.15
C MET A 76 -5.87 -9.81 1.08
N SER A 77 -4.85 -8.98 1.27
CA SER A 77 -3.99 -9.04 2.45
C SER A 77 -4.77 -8.76 3.73
N PHE A 78 -5.60 -7.72 3.75
CA PHE A 78 -6.45 -7.39 4.90
C PHE A 78 -7.63 -8.34 5.07
N TYR A 79 -8.21 -8.85 3.98
CA TYR A 79 -9.23 -9.90 4.05
C TYR A 79 -8.74 -11.13 4.82
N ARG A 80 -7.53 -11.59 4.55
CA ARG A 80 -6.92 -12.72 5.26
C ARG A 80 -6.66 -12.42 6.75
N LEU A 81 -6.47 -11.15 7.13
CA LEU A 81 -6.30 -10.76 8.54
C LEU A 81 -7.60 -10.79 9.35
N ILE A 82 -8.76 -10.82 8.69
CA ILE A 82 -10.07 -10.95 9.37
C ILE A 82 -10.16 -12.24 10.19
N SER A 83 -9.44 -13.29 9.78
CA SER A 83 -9.38 -14.56 10.51
C SER A 83 -8.76 -14.43 11.91
N ILE A 84 -7.98 -13.39 12.16
CA ILE A 84 -7.37 -13.12 13.47
C ILE A 84 -8.40 -12.35 14.33
N THR A 85 -9.04 -13.03 15.27
CA THR A 85 -10.15 -12.49 16.08
C THR A 85 -9.82 -11.15 16.76
N SER A 86 -8.60 -11.00 17.30
CA SER A 86 -8.17 -9.76 17.99
C SER A 86 -8.01 -8.55 17.05
N LEU A 87 -7.82 -8.78 15.75
CA LEU A 87 -7.60 -7.74 14.72
C LEU A 87 -8.79 -7.59 13.76
N LYS A 88 -9.86 -8.38 13.96
CA LYS A 88 -10.97 -8.46 13.01
C LYS A 88 -11.60 -7.09 12.73
N SER A 89 -11.91 -6.31 13.76
CA SER A 89 -12.57 -5.00 13.60
C SER A 89 -11.71 -3.99 12.85
N SER A 90 -10.41 -3.90 13.17
CA SER A 90 -9.49 -3.00 12.46
C SER A 90 -9.22 -3.47 11.03
N SER A 91 -9.11 -4.78 10.82
CA SER A 91 -8.89 -5.33 9.48
C SER A 91 -10.07 -5.07 8.55
N ILE A 92 -11.31 -5.16 9.04
CA ILE A 92 -12.51 -4.83 8.25
C ILE A 92 -12.56 -3.33 7.92
N LEU A 93 -12.19 -2.47 8.87
CA LEU A 93 -12.15 -1.03 8.61
C LEU A 93 -11.12 -0.66 7.53
N VAL A 94 -9.91 -1.21 7.63
CA VAL A 94 -8.83 -0.99 6.64
C VAL A 94 -9.19 -1.63 5.30
N LEU A 95 -9.77 -2.83 5.30
CA LEU A 95 -10.30 -3.49 4.11
C LEU A 95 -11.32 -2.61 3.40
N GLY A 96 -12.31 -2.09 4.15
CA GLY A 96 -13.34 -1.21 3.61
C GLY A 96 -12.75 0.05 2.97
N PHE A 97 -11.79 0.67 3.63
CA PHE A 97 -11.08 1.84 3.11
C PHE A 97 -10.40 1.56 1.75
N PHE A 98 -9.62 0.47 1.64
CA PHE A 98 -8.96 0.13 0.36
C PHE A 98 -9.94 -0.38 -0.70
N THR A 99 -11.07 -0.99 -0.30
CA THR A 99 -12.15 -1.34 -1.24
C THR A 99 -12.81 -0.09 -1.81
N VAL A 100 -13.01 0.95 -1.01
CA VAL A 100 -13.52 2.25 -1.49
C VAL A 100 -12.53 2.91 -2.45
N LEU A 101 -11.22 2.87 -2.16
CA LEU A 101 -10.20 3.34 -3.10
C LEU A 101 -10.24 2.55 -4.42
N MET A 102 -10.40 1.23 -4.36
CA MET A 102 -10.50 0.38 -5.55
C MET A 102 -11.74 0.71 -6.39
N ILE A 103 -12.88 0.97 -5.74
CA ILE A 103 -14.11 1.41 -6.42
C ILE A 103 -13.88 2.77 -7.11
N ARG A 104 -13.17 3.69 -6.45
CA ARG A 104 -12.85 5.01 -7.00
C ARG A 104 -11.91 4.92 -8.22
N GLU A 105 -10.89 4.08 -8.15
CA GLU A 105 -9.97 3.86 -9.28
C GLU A 105 -10.64 3.12 -10.46
N SER A 106 -11.82 2.53 -10.21
CA SER A 106 -12.63 1.88 -11.23
C SER A 106 -13.76 2.79 -11.75
N ASP A 107 -13.69 4.10 -11.55
CA ASP A 107 -14.77 5.04 -11.90
C ASP A 107 -15.11 5.00 -13.40
N GLY A 108 -14.13 4.85 -14.29
CA GLY A 108 -14.36 4.68 -15.73
C GLY A 108 -15.31 3.52 -16.06
N PHE A 109 -15.24 2.40 -15.33
CA PHE A 109 -16.20 1.30 -15.50
C PHE A 109 -17.61 1.68 -15.02
N PHE A 110 -17.70 2.43 -13.93
CA PHE A 110 -18.99 2.87 -13.38
C PHE A 110 -19.63 3.99 -14.19
N ASP A 111 -18.84 4.83 -14.83
CA ASP A 111 -19.31 5.92 -15.68
C ASP A 111 -20.08 5.43 -16.93
N HIS A 112 -19.88 4.17 -17.35
CA HIS A 112 -20.71 3.51 -18.35
C HIS A 112 -22.19 3.37 -17.93
N ILE A 113 -22.48 3.37 -16.63
CA ILE A 113 -23.84 3.30 -16.09
C ILE A 113 -24.40 4.71 -15.94
N SER A 114 -23.68 5.57 -15.24
CA SER A 114 -24.00 6.99 -15.03
C SER A 114 -22.76 7.68 -14.46
N HIS A 115 -22.52 8.92 -14.88
CA HIS A 115 -21.41 9.71 -14.36
C HIS A 115 -21.47 9.84 -12.83
N GLY A 116 -20.40 9.44 -12.15
CA GLY A 116 -20.29 9.45 -10.70
C GLY A 116 -21.01 8.29 -9.97
N PHE A 117 -21.45 7.25 -10.68
CA PHE A 117 -22.15 6.11 -10.08
C PHE A 117 -21.32 5.38 -9.02
N TRP A 118 -19.98 5.42 -9.11
CA TRP A 118 -19.06 4.82 -8.14
C TRP A 118 -19.30 5.26 -6.68
N VAL A 119 -19.88 6.42 -6.46
CA VAL A 119 -20.18 6.96 -5.12
C VAL A 119 -21.13 6.05 -4.34
N TYR A 120 -22.13 5.45 -4.99
CA TYR A 120 -23.11 4.60 -4.32
C TYR A 120 -22.49 3.34 -3.72
N PRO A 121 -21.76 2.48 -4.45
CA PRO A 121 -21.10 1.33 -3.86
C PRO A 121 -20.02 1.72 -2.84
N ALA A 122 -19.33 2.84 -3.04
CA ALA A 122 -18.37 3.36 -2.08
C ALA A 122 -19.02 3.72 -0.74
N LEU A 123 -20.17 4.39 -0.74
CA LEU A 123 -20.93 4.71 0.47
C LEU A 123 -21.45 3.46 1.17
N ILE A 124 -21.93 2.47 0.42
CA ILE A 124 -22.41 1.19 0.97
C ILE A 124 -21.25 0.50 1.73
N VAL A 125 -20.09 0.34 1.09
CA VAL A 125 -18.91 -0.30 1.69
C VAL A 125 -18.46 0.47 2.93
N THR A 126 -18.41 1.80 2.85
CA THR A 126 -18.03 2.67 3.97
C THR A 126 -18.97 2.47 5.15
N PHE A 127 -20.29 2.54 4.90
CA PHE A 127 -21.30 2.37 5.95
C PHE A 127 -21.19 1.01 6.65
N PHE A 128 -21.12 -0.08 5.89
CA PHE A 128 -21.03 -1.42 6.48
C PHE A 128 -19.73 -1.65 7.24
N SER A 129 -18.60 -1.12 6.73
CA SER A 129 -17.29 -1.25 7.38
C SER A 129 -17.28 -0.51 8.73
N ILE A 130 -17.80 0.71 8.78
CA ILE A 130 -17.89 1.52 9.99
C ILE A 130 -18.90 0.92 10.98
N ALA A 131 -20.09 0.55 10.51
CA ALA A 131 -21.14 -0.04 11.35
C ALA A 131 -20.65 -1.34 12.02
N TYR A 132 -19.98 -2.20 11.26
CA TYR A 132 -19.38 -3.42 11.79
C TYR A 132 -18.31 -3.11 12.85
N ALA A 133 -17.43 -2.17 12.54
CA ALA A 133 -16.34 -1.78 13.43
C ALA A 133 -16.87 -1.26 14.77
N ILE A 134 -17.87 -0.39 14.75
CA ILE A 134 -18.50 0.18 15.97
C ILE A 134 -19.23 -0.91 16.77
N LYS A 135 -20.01 -1.78 16.10
CA LYS A 135 -20.79 -2.84 16.78
C LYS A 135 -19.91 -3.78 17.60
N ASN A 136 -18.69 -4.06 17.19
CA ASN A 136 -17.78 -4.98 17.87
C ASN A 136 -16.93 -4.34 19.00
N GLY A 137 -17.05 -3.05 19.25
CA GLY A 137 -16.61 -2.34 20.48
C GLY A 137 -15.11 -2.20 20.72
N ASN A 138 -14.23 -2.91 20.04
CA ASN A 138 -12.78 -2.95 20.32
C ASN A 138 -11.92 -2.33 19.20
N VAL A 139 -12.48 -1.45 18.39
CA VAL A 139 -11.82 -0.91 17.18
C VAL A 139 -10.52 -0.18 17.49
N ILE A 140 -10.54 0.74 18.46
CA ILE A 140 -9.38 1.56 18.83
C ILE A 140 -8.23 0.67 19.31
N ARG A 141 -8.53 -0.33 20.13
CA ARG A 141 -7.53 -1.26 20.66
C ARG A 141 -6.93 -2.13 19.57
N SER A 142 -7.76 -2.69 18.70
CA SER A 142 -7.30 -3.53 17.59
C SER A 142 -6.54 -2.71 16.54
N LEU A 143 -6.95 -1.46 16.29
CA LEU A 143 -6.23 -0.55 15.40
C LEU A 143 -4.86 -0.18 15.98
N ALA A 144 -4.79 0.13 17.27
CA ALA A 144 -3.52 0.41 17.94
C ALA A 144 -2.56 -0.81 17.90
N GLN A 145 -3.07 -2.04 18.00
CA GLN A 145 -2.27 -3.25 17.82
C GLN A 145 -1.73 -3.38 16.39
N LEU A 146 -2.56 -3.11 15.40
CA LEU A 146 -2.18 -3.15 13.98
C LEU A 146 -1.11 -2.08 13.67
N LEU A 147 -1.29 -0.85 14.17
CA LEU A 147 -0.36 0.27 13.96
C LEU A 147 1.00 0.10 14.66
N ARG A 148 1.13 -0.81 15.63
CA ARG A 148 2.44 -1.15 16.23
C ARG A 148 3.38 -1.89 15.26
N ILE A 149 2.86 -2.40 14.17
CA ILE A 149 3.64 -3.13 13.18
C ILE A 149 4.34 -2.12 12.25
N PRO A 150 5.68 -2.17 12.11
CA PRO A 150 6.41 -1.21 11.29
C PRO A 150 5.92 -1.14 9.82
N SER A 151 5.55 -2.28 9.23
CA SER A 151 5.01 -2.30 7.86
C SER A 151 3.63 -1.62 7.78
N MET A 152 2.83 -1.68 8.84
CA MET A 152 1.55 -0.94 8.86
C MET A 152 1.78 0.57 8.96
N GLN A 153 2.77 1.03 9.73
CA GLN A 153 3.14 2.45 9.78
C GLN A 153 3.61 2.95 8.40
N ALA A 154 4.47 2.16 7.72
CA ALA A 154 4.92 2.48 6.37
C ALA A 154 3.75 2.50 5.37
N LEU A 155 2.77 1.60 5.52
CA LEU A 155 1.55 1.59 4.71
C LEU A 155 0.75 2.89 4.91
N VAL A 156 0.54 3.31 6.16
CA VAL A 156 -0.17 4.56 6.47
C VAL A 156 0.56 5.76 5.86
N CYS A 157 1.89 5.84 6.01
CA CYS A 157 2.67 6.90 5.38
C CYS A 157 2.52 6.90 3.85
N SER A 158 2.60 5.74 3.21
CA SER A 158 2.41 5.62 1.76
C SER A 158 1.00 6.03 1.33
N THR A 159 -0.01 5.70 2.14
CA THR A 159 -1.41 6.11 1.89
C THR A 159 -1.59 7.63 2.01
N VAL A 160 -0.99 8.26 3.01
CA VAL A 160 -1.02 9.72 3.14
C VAL A 160 -0.32 10.40 1.95
N LEU A 161 0.83 9.87 1.53
CA LEU A 161 1.52 10.37 0.33
C LEU A 161 0.65 10.20 -0.93
N LEU A 162 -0.04 9.08 -1.08
CA LEU A 162 -0.99 8.88 -2.18
C LEU A 162 -2.12 9.93 -2.15
N LEU A 163 -2.77 10.12 -1.01
CA LEU A 163 -3.96 10.98 -0.92
C LEU A 163 -3.65 12.48 -0.96
N VAL A 164 -2.49 12.87 -0.48
CA VAL A 164 -2.09 14.29 -0.36
C VAL A 164 -1.13 14.68 -1.46
N PHE A 165 0.01 13.97 -1.57
CA PHE A 165 1.07 14.37 -2.48
C PHE A 165 0.67 14.23 -3.95
N SER A 166 0.02 13.11 -4.35
CA SER A 166 -0.41 12.93 -5.73
C SER A 166 -1.41 14.02 -6.15
N ARG A 167 -2.32 14.39 -5.24
CA ARG A 167 -3.31 15.46 -5.50
C ARG A 167 -2.67 16.85 -5.64
N LEU A 168 -1.75 17.19 -4.76
CA LEU A 168 -1.00 18.45 -4.86
C LEU A 168 -0.17 18.51 -6.15
N TYR A 169 0.44 17.38 -6.51
CA TYR A 169 1.24 17.26 -7.72
C TYR A 169 0.39 17.29 -9.00
N GLY A 170 -0.86 16.82 -8.93
CA GLY A 170 -1.83 16.82 -10.01
C GLY A 170 -2.51 18.16 -10.28
N ILE A 171 -2.20 19.24 -9.52
CA ILE A 171 -2.81 20.58 -9.72
C ILE A 171 -2.36 21.17 -11.06
N SER A 172 -3.32 21.38 -11.98
CA SER A 172 -3.05 21.88 -13.34
C SER A 172 -2.40 23.27 -13.33
N ASP A 173 -2.73 24.13 -12.38
CA ASP A 173 -2.21 25.50 -12.33
C ASP A 173 -0.71 25.52 -12.02
N PHE A 174 -0.21 24.59 -11.18
CA PHE A 174 1.22 24.42 -10.98
C PHE A 174 1.94 24.13 -12.30
N TRP A 175 1.41 23.18 -13.08
CA TRP A 175 2.01 22.78 -14.35
C TRP A 175 1.92 23.86 -15.43
N LYS A 176 0.82 24.65 -15.47
CA LYS A 176 0.69 25.81 -16.34
C LYS A 176 1.75 26.87 -16.05
N VAL A 177 2.03 27.13 -14.77
CA VAL A 177 3.07 28.09 -14.38
C VAL A 177 4.46 27.59 -14.77
N VAL A 178 4.75 26.29 -14.58
CA VAL A 178 6.05 25.69 -14.89
C VAL A 178 6.30 25.60 -16.41
N MET A 179 5.28 25.26 -17.18
CA MET A 179 5.41 25.00 -18.63
C MET A 179 5.06 26.24 -19.50
N GLY A 180 4.39 27.24 -18.92
CA GLY A 180 3.98 28.44 -19.66
C GLY A 180 3.11 28.10 -20.87
N ASP A 181 3.46 28.71 -22.03
CA ASP A 181 2.74 28.50 -23.29
C ASP A 181 2.87 27.08 -23.87
N PHE A 182 3.80 26.27 -23.34
CA PHE A 182 4.02 24.89 -23.74
C PHE A 182 3.30 23.86 -22.86
N TYR A 183 2.28 24.27 -22.11
CA TYR A 183 1.53 23.36 -21.25
C TYR A 183 0.86 22.25 -22.03
N ILE A 184 1.25 21.00 -21.73
CA ILE A 184 0.67 19.78 -22.29
C ILE A 184 0.04 19.00 -21.14
N ARG A 185 -1.29 18.81 -21.17
CA ARG A 185 -2.04 18.11 -20.13
C ARG A 185 -1.54 16.68 -19.92
N ASP A 186 -1.12 16.01 -20.99
CA ASP A 186 -0.67 14.61 -20.93
C ASP A 186 0.60 14.47 -20.08
N VAL A 187 1.51 15.45 -20.12
CA VAL A 187 2.73 15.45 -19.29
C VAL A 187 2.37 15.45 -17.81
N LYS A 188 1.40 16.30 -17.43
CA LYS A 188 0.87 16.34 -16.07
C LYS A 188 0.24 15.01 -15.67
N ASN A 189 -0.67 14.48 -16.48
CA ASN A 189 -1.40 13.25 -16.20
C ASN A 189 -0.43 12.06 -16.06
N ILE A 190 0.51 11.89 -16.98
CA ILE A 190 1.56 10.85 -16.92
C ILE A 190 2.36 10.93 -15.61
N SER A 191 2.69 12.14 -15.18
CA SER A 191 3.46 12.35 -13.97
C SER A 191 2.66 11.98 -12.72
N GLU A 192 1.39 12.40 -12.65
CA GLU A 192 0.46 12.10 -11.57
C GLU A 192 0.24 10.59 -11.44
N GLU A 193 -0.16 9.92 -12.52
CA GLU A 193 -0.44 8.47 -12.54
C GLU A 193 0.79 7.62 -12.22
N THR A 194 1.98 8.04 -12.69
CA THR A 194 3.24 7.35 -12.36
C THR A 194 3.53 7.38 -10.86
N ILE A 195 3.28 8.51 -10.22
CA ILE A 195 3.45 8.68 -8.76
C ILE A 195 2.40 7.88 -8.00
N GLU A 196 1.15 7.90 -8.45
CA GLU A 196 0.07 7.11 -7.85
C GLU A 196 0.39 5.61 -7.91
N LEU A 197 0.83 5.09 -9.06
CA LEU A 197 1.23 3.69 -9.18
C LEU A 197 2.38 3.34 -8.22
N LEU A 198 3.36 4.22 -8.06
CA LEU A 198 4.46 4.01 -7.11
C LEU A 198 3.91 3.85 -5.68
N PHE A 199 2.99 4.71 -5.25
CA PHE A 199 2.41 4.62 -3.92
C PHE A 199 1.52 3.39 -3.76
N TYR A 200 0.73 3.00 -4.75
CA TYR A 200 -0.04 1.76 -4.72
C TYR A 200 0.86 0.52 -4.59
N CYS A 201 1.99 0.49 -5.28
CA CYS A 201 2.97 -0.60 -5.12
C CYS A 201 3.55 -0.65 -3.70
N LEU A 202 3.89 0.51 -3.11
CA LEU A 202 4.39 0.58 -1.73
C LEU A 202 3.31 0.15 -0.72
N ILE A 203 2.07 0.55 -0.91
CA ILE A 203 0.92 0.14 -0.09
C ILE A 203 0.75 -1.38 -0.16
N ALA A 204 0.71 -1.96 -1.36
CA ALA A 204 0.55 -3.40 -1.56
C ALA A 204 1.70 -4.20 -0.92
N LEU A 205 2.96 -3.77 -1.10
CA LEU A 205 4.11 -4.38 -0.46
C LEU A 205 4.00 -4.37 1.07
N ASN A 206 3.62 -3.24 1.65
CA ASN A 206 3.50 -3.09 3.09
C ASN A 206 2.28 -3.84 3.66
N ALA A 207 1.16 -3.91 2.93
CA ALA A 207 0.01 -4.75 3.28
C ALA A 207 0.39 -6.23 3.34
N PHE A 208 1.10 -6.71 2.31
CA PHE A 208 1.59 -8.08 2.27
C PHE A 208 2.56 -8.40 3.41
N LYS A 209 3.52 -7.49 3.71
CA LYS A 209 4.45 -7.63 4.85
C LYS A 209 3.72 -7.66 6.19
N THR A 210 2.69 -6.84 6.36
CA THR A 210 1.86 -6.80 7.57
C THR A 210 1.13 -8.14 7.76
N HIS A 211 0.49 -8.64 6.72
CA HIS A 211 -0.15 -9.96 6.74
C HIS A 211 0.84 -11.08 7.09
N SER A 212 1.98 -11.13 6.42
CA SER A 212 3.00 -12.16 6.65
C SER A 212 3.56 -12.13 8.08
N SER A 213 3.85 -10.93 8.60
CA SER A 213 4.37 -10.75 9.97
C SER A 213 3.40 -11.25 11.05
N LEU A 214 2.09 -11.03 10.85
CA LEU A 214 1.06 -11.47 11.80
C LEU A 214 0.80 -12.97 11.73
N ARG A 215 0.82 -13.55 10.53
CA ARG A 215 0.63 -15.00 10.36
C ARG A 215 1.72 -15.81 11.05
N PHE A 216 2.98 -15.38 10.95
CA PHE A 216 4.09 -16.05 11.66
C PHE A 216 3.94 -15.98 13.18
N LYS A 217 3.41 -14.86 13.73
CA LYS A 217 3.17 -14.74 15.17
C LYS A 217 2.02 -15.59 15.71
N CYS A 218 1.08 -16.00 14.87
CA CYS A 218 -0.04 -16.87 15.27
C CYS A 218 0.26 -18.36 15.09
N SER A 219 1.34 -18.72 14.38
CA SER A 219 1.74 -20.10 14.12
C SER A 219 2.79 -20.64 15.11
N ASN A 220 3.40 -19.75 15.90
CA ASN A 220 4.30 -20.07 17.02
C ASN A 220 3.61 -19.75 18.36
#